data_31c6eafd060d4af6b1f0bc3ba797715d
#
_entry.id   31c6eafd060d4af6b1f0bc3ba797715d
#
_cell.length_a   1.000
_cell.length_b   1.000
_cell.length_c   1.000
_cell.angle_alpha   90.00
_cell.angle_beta   90.00
_cell.angle_gamma   90.00
#
_symmetry.space_group_name_H-M   'P 1'
#
loop_
_entity.id
_entity.type
_entity.pdbx_description
1 polymer ?
#
loop_
_entity_poly.entity_id
_entity_poly.type
_entity_poly.pdbx_seq_one_letter_code
_entity_poly.pdbx_strand_id
1 'polypeptide(L)'
;MIATHQVYGGLAHAKAEIRSPYAIATVGSALDVEAIKDAPNAQVVQSIFIAPAHTLKVLARKPKQGSTVDLGKAHCVVGVGRGFGKADDIALASALAKALQGEVGCSRPIAEGEGWMEHDRYIGVSGVTLGADVYVAVGISGQIQHMVGVDRAKIIVGINKDKNAPIFNMVDYGIVGDLYKVLPALTAKLGD
;
A
#
# COMPACT_ATOMS: atom_id res chain seq x y z
N MET A 1 0.64 -12.00 27.41
CA MET A 1 -0.10 -11.43 26.26
C MET A 1 0.26 -12.23 25.03
N ILE A 2 -0.74 -12.62 24.22
CA ILE A 2 -0.52 -13.33 22.96
C ILE A 2 -0.77 -12.35 21.82
N ALA A 3 0.20 -12.19 20.95
CA ALA A 3 0.12 -11.37 19.74
C ALA A 3 0.15 -12.27 18.50
N THR A 4 -0.71 -11.99 17.51
CA THR A 4 -0.67 -12.65 16.21
C THR A 4 -0.14 -11.66 15.18
N HIS A 5 0.87 -12.06 14.41
CA HIS A 5 1.46 -11.23 13.37
C HIS A 5 1.73 -12.02 12.09
N GLN A 6 1.72 -11.36 10.97
CA GLN A 6 2.05 -11.97 9.68
C GLN A 6 3.54 -12.28 9.58
N VAL A 7 3.86 -13.43 8.98
CA VAL A 7 5.23 -13.86 8.68
C VAL A 7 5.32 -14.37 7.24
N TYR A 8 6.54 -14.51 6.73
CA TYR A 8 6.81 -14.94 5.35
C TYR A 8 6.07 -14.10 4.29
N GLY A 9 6.06 -12.77 4.48
CA GLY A 9 5.41 -11.87 3.54
C GLY A 9 3.87 -12.03 3.48
N GLY A 10 3.23 -12.42 4.58
CA GLY A 10 1.77 -12.60 4.65
C GLY A 10 1.29 -14.03 4.36
N LEU A 11 2.19 -14.95 4.01
CA LEU A 11 1.83 -16.35 3.71
C LEU A 11 1.41 -17.16 4.95
N ALA A 12 1.79 -16.71 6.14
CA ALA A 12 1.44 -17.36 7.39
C ALA A 12 1.26 -16.36 8.53
N HIS A 13 0.60 -16.81 9.60
CA HIS A 13 0.46 -16.06 10.85
C HIS A 13 1.21 -16.78 11.96
N ALA A 14 2.09 -16.06 12.66
CA ALA A 14 2.74 -16.54 13.86
C ALA A 14 2.02 -16.01 15.10
N LYS A 15 1.88 -16.88 16.11
CA LYS A 15 1.43 -16.49 17.45
C LYS A 15 2.64 -16.40 18.36
N ALA A 16 2.89 -15.23 18.93
CA ALA A 16 3.96 -15.00 19.88
C ALA A 16 3.39 -14.75 21.28
N GLU A 17 3.91 -15.41 22.29
CA GLU A 17 3.57 -15.18 23.70
C GLU A 17 4.65 -14.30 24.35
N ILE A 18 4.23 -13.14 24.86
CA ILE A 18 5.12 -12.25 25.62
C ILE A 18 5.08 -12.71 27.08
N ARG A 19 6.22 -13.25 27.57
CA ARG A 19 6.37 -13.78 28.94
C ARG A 19 7.10 -12.83 29.89
N SER A 20 7.57 -11.70 29.39
CA SER A 20 8.18 -10.67 30.25
C SER A 20 7.14 -9.99 31.14
N PRO A 21 7.52 -9.44 32.30
CA PRO A 21 6.60 -8.72 33.19
C PRO A 21 6.00 -7.47 32.55
N TYR A 22 6.66 -6.93 31.53
CA TYR A 22 6.16 -5.79 30.74
C TYR A 22 5.93 -6.27 29.29
N ALA A 23 4.71 -6.04 28.80
CA ALA A 23 4.35 -6.36 27.42
C ALA A 23 4.30 -5.05 26.59
N ILE A 24 5.22 -4.92 25.64
CA ILE A 24 5.26 -3.79 24.71
C ILE A 24 5.04 -4.33 23.31
N ALA A 25 4.06 -3.78 22.59
CA ALA A 25 3.76 -4.17 21.22
C ALA A 25 3.52 -2.90 20.38
N THR A 26 4.01 -2.93 19.14
CA THR A 26 3.65 -1.93 18.12
C THR A 26 2.52 -2.48 17.29
N VAL A 27 1.51 -1.65 17.06
CA VAL A 27 0.33 -2.01 16.27
C VAL A 27 0.35 -1.20 14.99
N GLY A 28 0.20 -1.87 13.85
CA GLY A 28 0.12 -1.19 12.55
C GLY A 28 -1.16 -0.35 12.41
N SER A 29 -1.12 0.63 11.52
CA SER A 29 -2.17 1.66 11.31
C SER A 29 -3.53 1.14 10.82
N ALA A 30 -3.69 -0.14 10.61
CA ALA A 30 -4.88 -0.74 10.00
C ALA A 30 -5.83 -1.43 10.99
N LEU A 31 -5.77 -1.10 12.27
CA LEU A 31 -6.77 -1.52 13.25
C LEU A 31 -7.79 -0.39 13.40
N ASP A 32 -9.01 -0.68 12.99
CA ASP A 32 -10.17 0.12 13.38
C ASP A 32 -10.41 -0.14 14.88
N VAL A 33 -9.90 0.77 15.70
CA VAL A 33 -10.11 0.70 17.15
C VAL A 33 -11.15 1.75 17.51
N GLU A 34 -12.31 1.31 17.97
CA GLU A 34 -13.26 2.22 18.61
C GLU A 34 -12.61 2.83 19.84
N ALA A 35 -12.60 4.15 19.92
CA ALA A 35 -12.11 4.86 21.11
C ALA A 35 -12.95 4.45 22.31
N ILE A 36 -12.30 3.94 23.36
CA ILE A 36 -12.96 3.65 24.64
C ILE A 36 -13.41 4.98 25.22
N LYS A 37 -14.73 5.24 25.17
CA LYS A 37 -15.32 6.51 25.66
C LYS A 37 -15.25 6.68 27.17
N ASP A 38 -15.19 5.57 27.91
CA ASP A 38 -15.18 5.54 29.36
C ASP A 38 -13.87 4.95 29.90
N ALA A 39 -12.74 5.52 29.50
CA ALA A 39 -11.46 5.14 30.12
C ALA A 39 -11.47 5.54 31.59
N PRO A 40 -11.15 4.63 32.55
CA PRO A 40 -11.03 4.98 33.94
C PRO A 40 -9.98 6.09 34.09
N ASN A 41 -10.21 7.01 35.04
CA ASN A 41 -9.30 8.14 35.30
C ASN A 41 -7.84 7.66 35.37
N ALA A 42 -7.08 7.97 34.35
CA ALA A 42 -5.66 7.66 34.33
C ALA A 42 -4.93 8.57 35.33
N GLN A 43 -4.14 7.98 36.23
CA GLN A 43 -3.27 8.74 37.12
C GLN A 43 -2.09 9.27 36.30
N VAL A 44 -1.98 10.59 36.20
CA VAL A 44 -0.82 11.24 35.58
C VAL A 44 0.30 11.31 36.61
N VAL A 45 1.38 10.58 36.35
CA VAL A 45 2.59 10.60 37.17
C VAL A 45 3.65 11.46 36.46
N GLN A 46 4.10 12.52 37.11
CA GLN A 46 5.26 13.29 36.63
C GLN A 46 6.55 12.57 37.00
N SER A 47 7.35 12.22 35.99
CA SER A 47 8.67 11.63 36.16
C SER A 47 9.75 12.68 35.87
N ILE A 48 10.88 12.60 36.58
CA ILE A 48 12.03 13.43 36.30
C ILE A 48 12.62 13.04 34.94
N PHE A 49 12.81 14.01 34.06
CA PHE A 49 13.49 13.80 32.79
C PHE A 49 14.98 13.53 33.04
N ILE A 50 15.43 12.34 32.67
CA ILE A 50 16.84 11.96 32.68
C ILE A 50 17.40 12.22 31.28
N ALA A 51 18.27 13.22 31.15
CA ALA A 51 18.89 13.54 29.89
C ALA A 51 19.78 12.37 29.41
N PRO A 52 19.68 11.95 28.13
CA PRO A 52 20.58 10.91 27.59
C PRO A 52 22.03 11.40 27.56
N ALA A 53 22.98 10.48 27.78
CA ALA A 53 24.41 10.79 27.75
C ALA A 53 24.88 11.36 26.40
N HIS A 54 24.19 10.99 25.31
CA HIS A 54 24.41 11.50 23.97
C HIS A 54 23.10 12.07 23.43
N THR A 55 23.07 13.38 23.20
CA THR A 55 21.88 14.08 22.67
C THR A 55 21.92 14.12 21.15
N LEU A 56 20.80 13.76 20.53
CA LEU A 56 20.58 14.00 19.10
C LEU A 56 20.07 15.42 18.90
N LYS A 57 20.77 16.18 18.07
CA LYS A 57 20.35 17.54 17.70
C LYS A 57 19.77 17.52 16.29
N VAL A 58 18.52 17.96 16.13
CA VAL A 58 17.94 18.17 14.81
C VAL A 58 18.61 19.39 14.18
N LEU A 59 19.43 19.18 13.15
CA LEU A 59 20.16 20.24 12.47
C LEU A 59 19.29 21.01 11.47
N ALA A 60 18.40 20.31 10.76
CA ALA A 60 17.48 20.92 9.82
C ALA A 60 16.27 20.01 9.59
N ARG A 61 15.12 20.60 9.30
CA ARG A 61 13.93 19.93 8.77
C ARG A 61 13.78 20.33 7.32
N LYS A 62 13.91 19.37 6.40
CA LYS A 62 13.62 19.58 4.99
C LYS A 62 12.19 19.10 4.74
N PRO A 63 11.30 19.96 4.22
CA PRO A 63 9.98 19.48 3.78
C PRO A 63 10.18 18.42 2.70
N LYS A 64 9.41 17.32 2.78
CA LYS A 64 9.40 16.30 1.74
C LYS A 64 8.90 16.97 0.45
N GLN A 65 9.75 17.06 -0.55
CA GLN A 65 9.32 17.43 -1.90
C GLN A 65 8.78 16.16 -2.53
N GLY A 66 7.47 15.99 -2.51
CA GLY A 66 6.83 14.80 -3.05
C GLY A 66 5.32 14.98 -3.10
N SER A 67 4.66 14.08 -3.76
CA SER A 67 3.20 14.01 -3.89
C SER A 67 2.54 14.09 -2.51
N THR A 68 1.53 14.94 -2.38
CA THR A 68 0.67 15.03 -1.20
C THR A 68 -0.33 13.87 -1.10
N VAL A 69 -0.21 12.87 -1.98
CA VAL A 69 -1.15 11.75 -2.10
C VAL A 69 -0.86 10.71 -1.02
N ASP A 70 -1.83 10.48 -0.17
CA ASP A 70 -1.83 9.39 0.81
C ASP A 70 -2.56 8.17 0.22
N LEU A 71 -1.80 7.31 -0.47
CA LEU A 71 -2.36 6.09 -1.06
C LEU A 71 -3.03 5.17 -0.03
N GLY A 72 -2.60 5.22 1.23
CA GLY A 72 -3.17 4.42 2.31
C GLY A 72 -4.63 4.78 2.63
N LYS A 73 -5.07 5.98 2.25
CA LYS A 73 -6.44 6.49 2.43
C LYS A 73 -7.27 6.52 1.15
N ALA A 74 -6.68 6.15 0.01
CA ALA A 74 -7.39 6.17 -1.25
C ALA A 74 -8.43 5.04 -1.32
N HIS A 75 -9.65 5.36 -1.74
CA HIS A 75 -10.72 4.39 -1.94
C HIS A 75 -10.48 3.49 -3.15
N CYS A 76 -9.87 4.04 -4.20
CA CYS A 76 -9.50 3.30 -5.39
C CYS A 76 -8.06 3.61 -5.78
N VAL A 77 -7.30 2.57 -6.15
CA VAL A 77 -5.91 2.73 -6.60
C VAL A 77 -5.67 1.94 -7.88
N VAL A 78 -5.13 2.61 -8.90
CA VAL A 78 -4.64 2.00 -10.12
C VAL A 78 -3.14 1.80 -10.02
N GLY A 79 -2.70 0.55 -9.93
CA GLY A 79 -1.29 0.17 -9.79
C GLY A 79 -0.62 -0.02 -11.13
N VAL A 80 0.48 0.70 -11.37
CA VAL A 80 1.30 0.63 -12.59
C VAL A 80 2.44 -0.36 -12.42
N GLY A 81 2.55 -1.32 -13.35
CA GLY A 81 3.62 -2.31 -13.40
C GLY A 81 4.51 -2.19 -14.63
N ARG A 82 5.53 -3.06 -14.75
CA ARG A 82 6.45 -3.12 -15.90
C ARG A 82 5.81 -3.52 -17.24
N GLY A 83 4.51 -3.76 -17.26
CA GLY A 83 3.77 -3.92 -18.51
C GLY A 83 3.67 -2.64 -19.34
N PHE A 84 3.85 -1.47 -18.72
CA PHE A 84 3.96 -0.19 -19.43
C PHE A 84 5.31 -0.08 -20.12
N GLY A 85 5.32 0.45 -21.33
CA GLY A 85 6.53 0.54 -22.16
C GLY A 85 7.39 1.79 -21.89
N LYS A 86 6.79 2.87 -21.40
CA LYS A 86 7.47 4.15 -21.11
C LYS A 86 6.70 4.97 -20.07
N ALA A 87 7.36 5.96 -19.48
CA ALA A 87 6.79 6.83 -18.44
C ALA A 87 5.53 7.58 -18.91
N ASP A 88 5.52 8.08 -20.15
CA ASP A 88 4.37 8.82 -20.71
C ASP A 88 3.09 8.02 -20.72
N ASP A 89 3.19 6.69 -20.84
CA ASP A 89 2.04 5.80 -20.91
C ASP A 89 1.28 5.73 -19.57
N ILE A 90 1.90 6.16 -18.46
CA ILE A 90 1.25 6.26 -17.15
C ILE A 90 0.03 7.19 -17.21
N ALA A 91 -0.03 8.10 -18.18
CA ALA A 91 -1.20 8.92 -18.44
C ALA A 91 -2.48 8.09 -18.64
N LEU A 92 -2.38 6.88 -19.21
CA LEU A 92 -3.52 5.97 -19.36
C LEU A 92 -4.04 5.47 -18.00
N ALA A 93 -3.12 5.13 -17.09
CA ALA A 93 -3.49 4.74 -15.72
C ALA A 93 -4.08 5.93 -14.95
N SER A 94 -3.53 7.13 -15.16
CA SER A 94 -4.05 8.35 -14.55
C SER A 94 -5.46 8.70 -15.02
N ALA A 95 -5.75 8.51 -16.31
CA ALA A 95 -7.08 8.70 -16.86
C ALA A 95 -8.10 7.72 -16.24
N LEU A 96 -7.74 6.43 -16.12
CA LEU A 96 -8.57 5.44 -15.47
C LEU A 96 -8.77 5.76 -13.98
N ALA A 97 -7.71 6.10 -13.26
CA ALA A 97 -7.79 6.47 -11.84
C ALA A 97 -8.72 7.67 -11.64
N LYS A 98 -8.63 8.69 -12.51
CA LYS A 98 -9.55 9.85 -12.48
C LYS A 98 -11.00 9.46 -12.70
N ALA A 99 -11.29 8.57 -13.65
CA ALA A 99 -12.65 8.07 -13.90
C ALA A 99 -13.21 7.29 -12.69
N LEU A 100 -12.33 6.60 -11.95
CA LEU A 100 -12.66 5.88 -10.73
C LEU A 100 -12.60 6.74 -9.45
N GLN A 101 -12.35 8.05 -9.57
CA GLN A 101 -12.11 8.97 -8.43
C GLN A 101 -11.02 8.46 -7.48
N GLY A 102 -10.00 7.83 -8.05
CA GLY A 102 -8.92 7.16 -7.33
C GLY A 102 -7.55 7.77 -7.61
N GLU A 103 -6.54 7.10 -7.11
CA GLU A 103 -5.14 7.49 -7.17
C GLU A 103 -4.31 6.50 -7.98
N VAL A 104 -3.12 6.94 -8.41
CA VAL A 104 -2.17 6.07 -9.12
C VAL A 104 -1.04 5.70 -8.18
N GLY A 105 -0.84 4.39 -8.01
CA GLY A 105 0.33 3.83 -7.34
C GLY A 105 1.18 3.01 -8.31
N CYS A 106 2.28 2.45 -7.84
CA CYS A 106 3.16 1.67 -8.71
C CYS A 106 3.79 0.47 -8.00
N SER A 107 4.32 -0.45 -8.80
CA SER A 107 5.17 -1.52 -8.32
C SER A 107 6.60 -1.01 -8.08
N ARG A 108 7.37 -1.72 -7.24
CA ARG A 108 8.76 -1.37 -6.91
C ARG A 108 9.65 -1.08 -8.13
N PRO A 109 9.64 -1.89 -9.21
CA PRO A 109 10.47 -1.60 -10.37
C PRO A 109 10.19 -0.25 -11.03
N ILE A 110 8.95 0.24 -10.99
CA ILE A 110 8.58 1.54 -11.57
C ILE A 110 9.16 2.69 -10.75
N ALA A 111 9.11 2.59 -9.41
CA ALA A 111 9.62 3.64 -8.53
C ALA A 111 11.16 3.61 -8.43
N GLU A 112 11.76 2.44 -8.17
CA GLU A 112 13.19 2.31 -7.86
C GLU A 112 14.04 1.94 -9.09
N GLY A 113 13.50 1.16 -10.03
CA GLY A 113 14.23 0.73 -11.23
C GLY A 113 14.19 1.76 -12.34
N GLU A 114 12.99 2.10 -12.78
CA GLU A 114 12.77 3.03 -13.89
C GLU A 114 12.74 4.50 -13.44
N GLY A 115 12.43 4.77 -12.17
CA GLY A 115 12.32 6.13 -11.65
C GLY A 115 11.17 6.94 -12.26
N TRP A 116 10.13 6.26 -12.78
CA TRP A 116 8.99 6.92 -13.44
C TRP A 116 7.99 7.53 -12.47
N MET A 117 7.97 7.04 -11.22
CA MET A 117 7.11 7.54 -10.17
C MET A 117 7.88 7.70 -8.86
N GLU A 118 7.37 8.57 -8.00
CA GLU A 118 7.96 8.82 -6.68
C GLU A 118 7.87 7.59 -5.78
N HIS A 119 8.84 7.43 -4.88
CA HIS A 119 8.95 6.29 -3.99
C HIS A 119 7.74 6.14 -3.04
N ASP A 120 7.09 7.23 -2.66
CA ASP A 120 5.90 7.22 -1.81
C ASP A 120 4.63 6.71 -2.52
N ARG A 121 4.70 6.47 -3.84
CA ARG A 121 3.67 5.76 -4.62
C ARG A 121 3.92 4.27 -4.78
N TYR A 122 5.03 3.76 -4.25
CA TYR A 122 5.36 2.35 -4.31
C TYR A 122 4.51 1.52 -3.36
N ILE A 123 3.90 0.45 -3.88
CA ILE A 123 3.02 -0.50 -3.17
C ILE A 123 3.75 -1.83 -2.97
N GLY A 124 3.75 -2.34 -1.75
CA GLY A 124 4.36 -3.63 -1.43
C GLY A 124 4.96 -3.70 -0.02
N VAL A 125 5.70 -4.76 0.27
CA VAL A 125 6.27 -5.06 1.60
C VAL A 125 7.05 -3.91 2.22
N SER A 126 7.84 -3.18 1.42
CA SER A 126 8.64 -2.04 1.89
C SER A 126 8.05 -0.68 1.47
N GLY A 127 6.86 -0.70 0.88
CA GLY A 127 6.15 0.49 0.42
C GLY A 127 4.85 0.71 1.18
N VAL A 128 3.88 1.28 0.48
CA VAL A 128 2.55 1.53 1.04
C VAL A 128 1.75 0.23 1.05
N THR A 129 1.00 0.01 2.13
CA THR A 129 -0.04 -1.02 2.21
C THR A 129 -1.40 -0.33 2.03
N LEU A 130 -2.21 -0.86 1.11
CA LEU A 130 -3.50 -0.30 0.75
C LEU A 130 -4.64 -0.95 1.55
N GLY A 131 -5.59 -0.12 1.98
CA GLY A 131 -6.90 -0.57 2.47
C GLY A 131 -8.02 -0.13 1.52
N ALA A 132 -7.76 -0.05 0.22
CA ALA A 132 -8.67 0.48 -0.77
C ALA A 132 -9.92 -0.41 -0.97
N ASP A 133 -11.03 0.20 -1.39
CA ASP A 133 -12.21 -0.56 -1.81
C ASP A 133 -11.96 -1.31 -3.11
N VAL A 134 -11.19 -0.69 -4.03
CA VAL A 134 -10.82 -1.29 -5.32
C VAL A 134 -9.34 -1.05 -5.61
N TYR A 135 -8.64 -2.11 -5.97
CA TYR A 135 -7.28 -2.04 -6.51
C TYR A 135 -7.24 -2.63 -7.93
N VAL A 136 -6.75 -1.84 -8.89
CA VAL A 136 -6.61 -2.27 -10.29
C VAL A 136 -5.13 -2.43 -10.62
N ALA A 137 -4.66 -3.66 -10.72
CA ALA A 137 -3.27 -4.00 -11.06
C ALA A 137 -3.09 -4.03 -12.59
N VAL A 138 -2.33 -3.08 -13.16
CA VAL A 138 -2.14 -2.95 -14.59
C VAL A 138 -0.69 -3.27 -14.98
N GLY A 139 -0.52 -4.33 -15.77
CA GLY A 139 0.81 -4.77 -16.20
C GLY A 139 1.73 -5.22 -15.06
N ILE A 140 1.13 -5.67 -13.96
CA ILE A 140 1.81 -6.21 -12.78
C ILE A 140 1.79 -7.74 -12.86
N SER A 141 2.92 -8.38 -12.55
CA SER A 141 3.05 -9.83 -12.63
C SER A 141 2.42 -10.60 -11.46
N GLY A 142 2.21 -9.93 -10.31
CA GLY A 142 1.65 -10.58 -9.12
C GLY A 142 2.68 -11.25 -8.22
N GLN A 143 3.87 -10.67 -8.09
CA GLN A 143 4.83 -11.14 -7.09
C GLN A 143 4.31 -10.91 -5.68
N ILE A 144 4.57 -11.86 -4.78
CA ILE A 144 4.10 -11.86 -3.39
C ILE A 144 4.45 -10.55 -2.68
N GLN A 145 5.67 -10.02 -2.91
CA GLN A 145 6.14 -8.78 -2.30
C GLN A 145 5.29 -7.54 -2.67
N HIS A 146 4.66 -7.57 -3.84
CA HIS A 146 3.71 -6.53 -4.24
C HIS A 146 2.32 -6.81 -3.67
N MET A 147 1.86 -8.06 -3.78
CA MET A 147 0.50 -8.46 -3.39
C MET A 147 0.23 -8.29 -1.90
N VAL A 148 1.24 -8.46 -1.03
CA VAL A 148 1.13 -8.15 0.41
C VAL A 148 0.74 -6.68 0.67
N GLY A 149 1.12 -5.77 -0.23
CA GLY A 149 0.73 -4.36 -0.13
C GLY A 149 -0.73 -4.09 -0.52
N VAL A 150 -1.43 -5.07 -1.10
CA VAL A 150 -2.82 -4.93 -1.58
C VAL A 150 -3.78 -5.98 -1.02
N ASP A 151 -3.32 -6.84 -0.13
CA ASP A 151 -4.08 -7.96 0.46
C ASP A 151 -5.33 -7.51 1.24
N ARG A 152 -5.39 -6.24 1.63
CA ARG A 152 -6.52 -5.63 2.34
C ARG A 152 -7.49 -4.88 1.43
N ALA A 153 -7.22 -4.80 0.13
CA ALA A 153 -8.18 -4.26 -0.81
C ALA A 153 -9.41 -5.17 -0.87
N LYS A 154 -10.61 -4.57 -0.90
CA LYS A 154 -11.86 -5.36 -0.91
C LYS A 154 -12.07 -6.07 -2.24
N ILE A 155 -11.66 -5.44 -3.35
CA ILE A 155 -11.74 -5.98 -4.70
C ILE A 155 -10.40 -5.73 -5.40
N ILE A 156 -9.83 -6.77 -5.97
CA ILE A 156 -8.59 -6.71 -6.75
C ILE A 156 -8.90 -7.09 -8.19
N VAL A 157 -8.58 -6.19 -9.12
CA VAL A 157 -8.72 -6.41 -10.56
C VAL A 157 -7.33 -6.50 -11.18
N GLY A 158 -7.05 -7.55 -11.97
CA GLY A 158 -5.78 -7.74 -12.66
C GLY A 158 -5.92 -7.57 -14.17
N ILE A 159 -5.06 -6.75 -14.78
CA ILE A 159 -4.97 -6.57 -16.23
C ILE A 159 -3.56 -6.94 -16.66
N ASN A 160 -3.42 -8.00 -17.42
CA ASN A 160 -2.13 -8.46 -17.93
C ASN A 160 -2.30 -9.14 -19.31
N LYS A 161 -1.31 -8.95 -20.19
CA LYS A 161 -1.31 -9.63 -21.51
C LYS A 161 -0.94 -11.11 -21.43
N ASP A 162 -0.17 -11.50 -20.42
CA ASP A 162 0.23 -12.89 -20.19
C ASP A 162 -0.84 -13.58 -19.33
N LYS A 163 -1.59 -14.50 -19.96
CA LYS A 163 -2.60 -15.32 -19.28
C LYS A 163 -2.06 -16.19 -18.16
N ASN A 164 -0.76 -16.48 -18.16
CA ASN A 164 -0.10 -17.30 -17.15
C ASN A 164 0.53 -16.46 -16.03
N ALA A 165 0.37 -15.13 -16.06
CA ALA A 165 0.91 -14.26 -15.02
C ALA A 165 0.34 -14.66 -13.64
N PRO A 166 1.19 -14.80 -12.60
CA PRO A 166 0.76 -15.20 -11.25
C PRO A 166 -0.33 -14.31 -10.65
N ILE A 167 -0.45 -13.06 -11.12
CA ILE A 167 -1.49 -12.11 -10.70
C ILE A 167 -2.89 -12.72 -10.75
N PHE A 168 -3.20 -13.52 -11.80
CA PHE A 168 -4.52 -14.10 -12.01
C PHE A 168 -4.92 -15.15 -10.96
N ASN A 169 -3.97 -15.64 -10.16
CA ASN A 169 -4.27 -16.52 -9.02
C ASN A 169 -4.64 -15.76 -7.74
N MET A 170 -4.54 -14.43 -7.75
CA MET A 170 -4.62 -13.59 -6.55
C MET A 170 -5.59 -12.40 -6.72
N VAL A 171 -6.35 -12.36 -7.80
CA VAL A 171 -7.31 -11.29 -8.09
C VAL A 171 -8.74 -11.83 -8.10
N ASP A 172 -9.71 -10.97 -7.79
CA ASP A 172 -11.13 -11.31 -7.87
C ASP A 172 -11.61 -11.29 -9.33
N TYR A 173 -11.08 -10.36 -10.14
CA TYR A 173 -11.39 -10.24 -11.56
C TYR A 173 -10.12 -10.11 -12.39
N GLY A 174 -10.02 -10.88 -13.46
CA GLY A 174 -8.89 -10.88 -14.37
C GLY A 174 -9.26 -10.52 -15.80
N ILE A 175 -8.51 -9.61 -16.42
CA ILE A 175 -8.63 -9.27 -17.83
C ILE A 175 -7.32 -9.65 -18.52
N VAL A 176 -7.36 -10.69 -19.35
CA VAL A 176 -6.23 -11.06 -20.20
C VAL A 176 -6.27 -10.19 -21.45
N GLY A 177 -5.38 -9.21 -21.54
CA GLY A 177 -5.40 -8.27 -22.66
C GLY A 177 -4.24 -7.27 -22.63
N ASP A 178 -4.11 -6.57 -23.75
CA ASP A 178 -3.15 -5.47 -23.87
C ASP A 178 -3.69 -4.23 -23.15
N LEU A 179 -2.92 -3.74 -22.18
CA LEU A 179 -3.27 -2.56 -21.39
C LEU A 179 -3.57 -1.33 -22.26
N TYR A 180 -2.88 -1.19 -23.40
CA TYR A 180 -3.10 -0.08 -24.33
C TYR A 180 -4.45 -0.09 -25.03
N LYS A 181 -5.12 -1.25 -25.05
CA LYS A 181 -6.49 -1.41 -25.55
C LYS A 181 -7.51 -1.41 -24.42
N VAL A 182 -7.16 -2.06 -23.31
CA VAL A 182 -8.07 -2.25 -22.19
C VAL A 182 -8.32 -0.96 -21.42
N LEU A 183 -7.24 -0.19 -21.11
CA LEU A 183 -7.39 1.03 -20.29
C LEU A 183 -8.27 2.10 -20.96
N PRO A 184 -8.06 2.45 -22.26
CA PRO A 184 -8.94 3.42 -22.91
C PRO A 184 -10.41 2.96 -22.96
N ALA A 185 -10.65 1.66 -23.23
CA ALA A 185 -11.99 1.11 -23.30
C ALA A 185 -12.71 1.14 -21.92
N LEU A 186 -11.98 0.82 -20.84
CA LEU A 186 -12.53 0.92 -19.49
C LEU A 186 -12.80 2.37 -19.08
N THR A 187 -11.86 3.27 -19.36
CA THR A 187 -11.99 4.69 -19.04
C THR A 187 -13.20 5.30 -19.75
N ALA A 188 -13.41 4.98 -21.03
CA ALA A 188 -14.57 5.46 -21.77
C ALA A 188 -15.91 4.98 -21.16
N LYS A 189 -15.97 3.69 -20.75
CA LYS A 189 -17.19 3.12 -20.14
C LYS A 189 -17.51 3.63 -18.74
N LEU A 190 -16.51 4.13 -18.03
CA LEU A 190 -16.66 4.66 -16.66
C LEU A 190 -16.85 6.18 -16.63
N GLY A 191 -16.56 6.86 -17.73
CA GLY A 191 -16.70 8.31 -17.87
C GLY A 191 -18.06 8.76 -18.44
N ASP A 192 -18.91 7.80 -18.88
CA ASP A 192 -20.31 7.98 -19.27
C ASP A 192 -21.21 7.84 -18.01
#